data_1ba4cb4ac3ca962c8addf561f7f55666
#
_entry.id   1ba4cb4ac3ca962c8addf561f7f55666
#
_cell.length_a   1.000
_cell.length_b   1.000
_cell.length_c   1.000
_cell.angle_alpha   90.00
_cell.angle_beta   90.00
_cell.angle_gamma   90.00
#
_symmetry.space_group_name_H-M   'P 1'
#
loop_
_entity.id
_entity.type
_entity.pdbx_description
1 polymer ?
#
loop_
_entity_poly.entity_id
_entity_poly.type
_entity_poly.pdbx_seq_one_letter_code
_entity_poly.pdbx_strand_id
1 'polypeptide(L)'
;TIAFDNSYARLPERFYARQSPVPVTAPSIIAVNDGFALELGIDPDWLRANPGMLTGNTIPEGASPLAQAYAGHQFGGWVPQLGDGRAVLLGEVVAPSGRRVDIALKGSGQTPFSRRGDGRAWVGPVIREYILSEAMAALGVPTTRALAAVRTGETVWREQPHPGAVVQRLPEEPLGSEERRT
;
A
#
# COMPACT_ATOMS: atom_id res chain seq x y z
N THR A 1 -13.62 12.66 -1.61
CA THR A 1 -13.76 11.39 -2.38
C THR A 1 -12.51 11.21 -3.22
N ILE A 2 -11.96 10.01 -3.27
CA ILE A 2 -10.81 9.67 -4.12
C ILE A 2 -11.34 9.18 -5.47
N ALA A 3 -10.88 9.80 -6.58
CA ALA A 3 -11.22 9.35 -7.92
C ALA A 3 -10.19 8.31 -8.40
N PHE A 4 -10.59 7.05 -8.45
CA PHE A 4 -9.74 5.96 -8.92
C PHE A 4 -9.77 5.81 -10.45
N ASP A 5 -8.59 5.56 -11.03
CA ASP A 5 -8.42 5.08 -12.40
C ASP A 5 -7.62 3.78 -12.38
N ASN A 6 -8.33 2.66 -12.36
CA ASN A 6 -7.76 1.33 -12.12
C ASN A 6 -7.09 0.75 -13.37
N SER A 7 -6.00 1.35 -13.87
CA SER A 7 -5.33 0.87 -15.08
C SER A 7 -4.73 -0.51 -14.91
N TYR A 8 -4.17 -0.80 -13.73
CA TYR A 8 -3.59 -2.11 -13.41
C TYR A 8 -4.62 -3.24 -13.46
N ALA A 9 -5.85 -2.98 -13.00
CA ALA A 9 -6.93 -3.95 -13.02
C ALA A 9 -7.46 -4.27 -14.44
N ARG A 10 -6.98 -3.55 -15.47
CA ARG A 10 -7.28 -3.80 -16.90
C ARG A 10 -6.23 -4.69 -17.58
N LEU A 11 -5.12 -5.00 -16.90
CA LEU A 11 -4.10 -5.93 -17.39
C LEU A 11 -4.65 -7.37 -17.42
N PRO A 12 -4.01 -8.28 -18.18
CA PRO A 12 -4.35 -9.71 -18.12
C PRO A 12 -4.26 -10.27 -16.69
N GLU A 13 -5.14 -11.20 -16.33
CA GLU A 13 -5.25 -11.75 -14.97
C GLU A 13 -3.97 -12.42 -14.44
N ARG A 14 -3.04 -12.79 -15.32
CA ARG A 14 -1.73 -13.31 -14.88
C ARG A 14 -0.87 -12.31 -14.12
N PHE A 15 -1.18 -11.00 -14.20
CA PHE A 15 -0.43 -9.94 -13.53
C PHE A 15 -0.95 -9.58 -12.14
N TYR A 16 -2.10 -10.14 -11.72
CA TYR A 16 -2.65 -9.89 -10.40
C TYR A 16 -3.62 -10.99 -9.96
N ALA A 17 -3.93 -10.96 -8.68
CA ALA A 17 -5.07 -11.68 -8.12
C ALA A 17 -6.02 -10.68 -7.46
N ARG A 18 -7.33 -10.78 -7.71
CA ARG A 18 -8.31 -9.96 -6.98
C ARG A 18 -8.29 -10.35 -5.51
N GLN A 19 -8.05 -9.36 -4.66
CA GLN A 19 -7.85 -9.57 -3.23
C GLN A 19 -8.30 -8.34 -2.46
N SER A 20 -9.31 -8.50 -1.62
CA SER A 20 -9.66 -7.46 -0.64
C SER A 20 -8.71 -7.49 0.55
N PRO A 21 -8.39 -6.33 1.15
CA PRO A 21 -7.74 -6.28 2.44
C PRO A 21 -8.50 -7.08 3.49
N VAL A 22 -7.78 -7.67 4.44
CA VAL A 22 -8.39 -8.34 5.59
C VAL A 22 -8.70 -7.28 6.66
N PRO A 23 -9.96 -7.07 7.06
CA PRO A 23 -10.32 -6.07 8.06
C PRO A 23 -9.54 -6.22 9.37
N VAL A 24 -9.36 -5.12 10.07
CA VAL A 24 -8.68 -5.05 11.36
C VAL A 24 -9.63 -4.56 12.46
N THR A 25 -9.31 -4.82 13.73
CA THR A 25 -10.27 -4.66 14.83
C THR A 25 -10.52 -3.20 15.25
N ALA A 26 -9.47 -2.37 15.33
CA ALA A 26 -9.57 -1.00 15.82
C ALA A 26 -8.58 -0.06 15.12
N PRO A 27 -8.89 0.36 13.88
CA PRO A 27 -8.04 1.31 13.16
C PRO A 27 -7.87 2.62 13.91
N SER A 28 -6.60 3.06 14.12
CA SER A 28 -6.31 4.37 14.70
C SER A 28 -5.08 5.00 14.05
N ILE A 29 -5.17 6.29 13.72
CA ILE A 29 -4.12 7.02 13.02
C ILE A 29 -2.85 7.11 13.88
N ILE A 30 -1.70 6.80 13.30
CA ILE A 30 -0.38 7.10 13.84
C ILE A 30 0.12 8.42 13.23
N ALA A 31 0.09 8.50 11.90
CA ALA A 31 0.52 9.67 11.15
C ALA A 31 -0.21 9.78 9.80
N VAL A 32 -0.41 11.00 9.35
CA VAL A 32 -0.83 11.34 7.97
C VAL A 32 0.18 12.31 7.41
N ASN A 33 0.60 12.11 6.18
CA ASN A 33 1.50 13.00 5.46
C ASN A 33 0.67 14.08 4.75
N ASP A 34 0.45 15.19 5.42
CA ASP A 34 -0.42 16.28 4.95
C ASP A 34 0.08 16.87 3.63
N GLY A 35 1.40 17.15 3.55
CA GLY A 35 2.00 17.70 2.33
C GLY A 35 1.77 16.77 1.13
N PHE A 36 2.03 15.50 1.30
CA PHE A 36 1.86 14.52 0.23
C PHE A 36 0.37 14.28 -0.10
N ALA A 37 -0.52 14.30 0.88
CA ALA A 37 -1.97 14.22 0.63
C ALA A 37 -2.44 15.38 -0.26
N LEU A 38 -2.00 16.61 0.03
CA LEU A 38 -2.34 17.79 -0.76
C LEU A 38 -1.75 17.73 -2.18
N GLU A 39 -0.53 17.22 -2.37
CA GLU A 39 0.05 16.97 -3.70
C GLU A 39 -0.82 16.03 -4.55
N LEU A 40 -1.51 15.08 -3.90
CA LEU A 40 -2.42 14.13 -4.54
C LEU A 40 -3.84 14.68 -4.73
N GLY A 41 -4.13 15.88 -4.22
CA GLY A 41 -5.47 16.45 -4.22
C GLY A 41 -6.41 15.77 -3.21
N ILE A 42 -5.86 15.15 -2.15
CA ILE A 42 -6.61 14.48 -1.10
C ILE A 42 -6.58 15.36 0.17
N ASP A 43 -7.75 15.57 0.77
CA ASP A 43 -7.87 16.30 2.03
C ASP A 43 -7.27 15.47 3.19
N PRO A 44 -6.23 15.98 3.90
CA PRO A 44 -5.63 15.28 5.03
C PRO A 44 -6.59 15.05 6.20
N ASP A 45 -7.53 15.98 6.43
CA ASP A 45 -8.50 15.85 7.52
C ASP A 45 -9.54 14.78 7.19
N TRP A 46 -9.90 14.65 5.92
CA TRP A 46 -10.72 13.54 5.47
C TRP A 46 -10.01 12.18 5.69
N LEU A 47 -8.70 12.10 5.43
CA LEU A 47 -7.92 10.88 5.72
C LEU A 47 -7.94 10.55 7.21
N ARG A 48 -7.75 11.54 8.09
CA ARG A 48 -7.81 11.35 9.55
C ARG A 48 -9.17 10.89 10.04
N ALA A 49 -10.24 11.37 9.42
CA ALA A 49 -11.60 10.97 9.74
C ALA A 49 -11.97 9.57 9.23
N ASN A 50 -11.15 8.98 8.34
CA ASN A 50 -11.45 7.70 7.68
C ASN A 50 -10.34 6.63 7.88
N PRO A 51 -9.94 6.31 9.13
CA PRO A 51 -8.88 5.33 9.37
C PRO A 51 -9.22 3.92 8.85
N GLY A 52 -10.50 3.59 8.75
CA GLY A 52 -10.97 2.32 8.18
C GLY A 52 -10.62 2.16 6.69
N MET A 53 -10.63 3.25 5.93
CA MET A 53 -10.17 3.22 4.53
C MET A 53 -8.67 3.00 4.45
N LEU A 54 -7.91 3.60 5.35
CA LEU A 54 -6.46 3.48 5.42
C LEU A 54 -5.95 2.10 5.90
N THR A 55 -6.84 1.26 6.38
CA THR A 55 -6.56 -0.14 6.77
C THR A 55 -7.25 -1.17 5.88
N GLY A 56 -8.18 -0.72 5.02
CA GLY A 56 -8.96 -1.59 4.16
C GLY A 56 -10.22 -2.17 4.80
N ASN A 57 -10.62 -1.70 5.99
CA ASN A 57 -11.92 -2.04 6.60
C ASN A 57 -13.08 -1.49 5.77
N THR A 58 -12.86 -0.34 5.13
CA THR A 58 -13.80 0.28 4.20
C THR A 58 -13.11 0.42 2.86
N ILE A 59 -13.69 -0.16 1.82
CA ILE A 59 -13.19 -0.02 0.45
C ILE A 59 -13.84 1.23 -0.15
N PRO A 60 -13.04 2.23 -0.58
CA PRO A 60 -13.58 3.43 -1.22
C PRO A 60 -14.33 3.08 -2.49
N GLU A 61 -15.37 3.88 -2.79
CA GLU A 61 -16.07 3.76 -4.06
C GLU A 61 -15.11 3.97 -5.24
N GLY A 62 -15.25 3.15 -6.27
CA GLY A 62 -14.38 3.15 -7.45
C GLY A 62 -13.05 2.40 -7.28
N ALA A 63 -12.66 1.99 -6.06
CA ALA A 63 -11.49 1.14 -5.87
C ALA A 63 -11.68 -0.27 -6.45
N SER A 64 -10.58 -0.88 -6.90
CA SER A 64 -10.58 -2.26 -7.44
C SER A 64 -9.44 -3.06 -6.79
N PRO A 65 -9.62 -3.52 -5.54
CA PRO A 65 -8.55 -4.12 -4.75
C PRO A 65 -7.97 -5.38 -5.39
N LEU A 66 -6.63 -5.44 -5.44
CA LEU A 66 -5.90 -6.58 -6.00
C LEU A 66 -4.50 -6.71 -5.37
N ALA A 67 -3.93 -7.91 -5.45
CA ALA A 67 -2.53 -8.19 -5.16
C ALA A 67 -1.78 -8.35 -6.48
N GLN A 68 -0.68 -7.62 -6.65
CA GLN A 68 0.10 -7.63 -7.88
C GLN A 68 0.97 -8.88 -7.96
N ALA A 69 1.07 -9.48 -9.16
CA ALA A 69 1.95 -10.60 -9.47
C ALA A 69 3.15 -10.08 -10.26
N TYR A 70 4.34 -10.29 -9.73
CA TYR A 70 5.61 -9.89 -10.35
C TYR A 70 6.73 -10.86 -9.99
N ALA A 71 7.80 -10.84 -10.78
CA ALA A 71 9.03 -11.54 -10.49
C ALA A 71 10.03 -10.60 -9.79
N GLY A 72 11.02 -11.14 -9.12
CA GLY A 72 12.07 -10.33 -8.51
C GLY A 72 13.16 -11.14 -7.83
N HIS A 73 14.24 -10.47 -7.47
CA HIS A 73 15.33 -11.06 -6.69
C HIS A 73 14.99 -11.03 -5.20
N GLN A 74 15.20 -12.16 -4.52
CA GLN A 74 15.05 -12.28 -3.08
C GLN A 74 16.11 -13.23 -2.53
N PHE A 75 16.81 -12.82 -1.48
CA PHE A 75 17.90 -13.59 -0.86
C PHE A 75 18.97 -14.06 -1.85
N GLY A 76 19.33 -13.21 -2.82
CA GLY A 76 20.35 -13.53 -3.83
C GLY A 76 19.87 -14.40 -4.99
N GLY A 77 18.63 -14.88 -4.98
CA GLY A 77 18.03 -15.73 -6.01
C GLY A 77 16.91 -15.05 -6.78
N TRP A 78 16.75 -15.41 -8.06
CA TRP A 78 15.60 -15.00 -8.85
C TRP A 78 14.36 -15.79 -8.46
N VAL A 79 13.25 -15.08 -8.19
CA VAL A 79 11.95 -15.66 -7.90
C VAL A 79 10.99 -15.28 -9.03
N PRO A 80 10.58 -16.22 -9.88
CA PRO A 80 9.75 -15.93 -11.07
C PRO A 80 8.33 -15.50 -10.70
N GLN A 81 7.85 -15.85 -9.51
CA GLN A 81 6.55 -15.40 -8.98
C GLN A 81 6.72 -14.98 -7.52
N LEU A 82 7.02 -13.72 -7.30
CA LEU A 82 7.17 -13.12 -5.97
C LEU A 82 5.85 -12.56 -5.47
N GLY A 83 5.32 -11.54 -6.14
CA GLY A 83 4.03 -10.91 -5.88
C GLY A 83 3.89 -10.18 -4.54
N ASP A 84 2.75 -9.56 -4.33
CA ASP A 84 2.38 -8.82 -3.12
C ASP A 84 1.94 -9.73 -2.00
N GLY A 85 2.87 -10.28 -1.22
CA GLY A 85 2.58 -11.24 -0.15
C GLY A 85 1.93 -10.64 1.11
N ARG A 86 1.82 -9.32 1.23
CA ARG A 86 1.18 -8.60 2.35
C ARG A 86 0.74 -7.19 1.96
N ALA A 87 0.63 -6.92 0.67
CA ALA A 87 0.15 -5.64 0.17
C ALA A 87 -1.07 -5.87 -0.70
N VAL A 88 -1.97 -4.90 -0.71
CA VAL A 88 -3.14 -4.85 -1.58
C VAL A 88 -3.18 -3.47 -2.21
N LEU A 89 -3.13 -3.40 -3.52
CA LEU A 89 -3.39 -2.20 -4.29
C LEU A 89 -4.89 -1.93 -4.24
N LEU A 90 -5.31 -0.78 -3.72
CA LEU A 90 -6.71 -0.34 -3.75
C LEU A 90 -7.10 0.15 -5.14
N GLY A 91 -6.17 0.80 -5.81
CA GLY A 91 -6.34 1.37 -7.13
C GLY A 91 -5.32 2.47 -7.38
N GLU A 92 -5.43 3.12 -8.52
CA GLU A 92 -4.56 4.20 -8.95
C GLU A 92 -5.33 5.51 -8.96
N VAL A 93 -4.64 6.60 -8.67
CA VAL A 93 -5.18 7.96 -8.78
C VAL A 93 -4.33 8.79 -9.72
N VAL A 94 -4.94 9.75 -10.39
CA VAL A 94 -4.24 10.76 -11.18
C VAL A 94 -4.19 12.04 -10.36
N ALA A 95 -3.01 12.40 -9.87
CA ALA A 95 -2.78 13.61 -9.11
C ALA A 95 -3.07 14.86 -9.96
N PRO A 96 -3.30 16.05 -9.36
CA PRO A 96 -3.48 17.31 -10.09
C PRO A 96 -2.33 17.65 -11.04
N SER A 97 -1.13 17.16 -10.77
CA SER A 97 0.04 17.27 -11.66
C SER A 97 -0.04 16.40 -12.92
N GLY A 98 -1.05 15.56 -13.07
CA GLY A 98 -1.17 14.55 -14.12
C GLY A 98 -0.40 13.25 -13.84
N ARG A 99 0.35 13.19 -12.73
CA ARG A 99 1.10 11.99 -12.33
C ARG A 99 0.15 10.90 -11.83
N ARG A 100 0.31 9.68 -12.35
CA ARG A 100 -0.40 8.49 -11.87
C ARG A 100 0.32 7.90 -10.66
N VAL A 101 -0.43 7.56 -9.64
CA VAL A 101 0.10 7.06 -8.36
C VAL A 101 -0.76 5.91 -7.87
N ASP A 102 -0.12 4.81 -7.49
CA ASP A 102 -0.78 3.64 -6.90
C ASP A 102 -1.08 3.90 -5.42
N ILE A 103 -2.27 3.56 -4.95
CA ILE A 103 -2.60 3.55 -3.52
C ILE A 103 -2.62 2.11 -3.03
N ALA A 104 -1.58 1.69 -2.33
CA ALA A 104 -1.43 0.34 -1.80
C ALA A 104 -1.37 0.31 -0.27
N LEU A 105 -2.02 -0.68 0.32
CA LEU A 105 -2.00 -0.96 1.76
C LEU A 105 -0.99 -2.08 2.03
N LYS A 106 0.03 -1.83 2.84
CA LYS A 106 1.02 -2.85 3.23
C LYS A 106 0.84 -3.26 4.68
N GLY A 107 0.72 -4.55 4.90
CA GLY A 107 0.34 -5.15 6.19
C GLY A 107 -1.16 -5.43 6.31
N SER A 108 -1.88 -5.38 5.19
CA SER A 108 -3.35 -5.47 5.12
C SER A 108 -3.90 -6.90 5.08
N GLY A 109 -3.09 -7.89 5.39
CA GLY A 109 -3.50 -9.28 5.48
C GLY A 109 -2.93 -10.17 4.37
N GLN A 110 -3.36 -11.43 4.40
CA GLN A 110 -2.90 -12.45 3.46
C GLN A 110 -3.41 -12.19 2.04
N THR A 111 -2.56 -12.56 1.08
CA THR A 111 -2.87 -12.60 -0.35
C THR A 111 -2.47 -13.98 -0.90
N PRO A 112 -2.81 -14.33 -2.15
CA PRO A 112 -2.32 -15.55 -2.78
C PRO A 112 -0.78 -15.67 -2.84
N PHE A 113 -0.07 -14.55 -2.68
CA PHE A 113 1.39 -14.47 -2.73
C PHE A 113 2.06 -14.45 -1.34
N SER A 114 1.29 -14.59 -0.25
CA SER A 114 1.81 -14.54 1.13
C SER A 114 2.69 -15.74 1.51
N ARG A 115 2.68 -16.80 0.69
CA ARG A 115 3.32 -18.07 1.01
C ARG A 115 2.74 -18.62 2.32
N ARG A 116 3.52 -18.63 3.41
CA ARG A 116 3.06 -19.06 4.75
C ARG A 116 2.96 -17.89 5.74
N GLY A 117 3.10 -16.66 5.27
CA GLY A 117 3.00 -15.46 6.11
C GLY A 117 1.57 -15.10 6.46
N ASP A 118 1.38 -14.36 7.56
CA ASP A 118 0.10 -13.82 8.00
C ASP A 118 -0.35 -12.57 7.23
N GLY A 119 0.51 -12.04 6.37
CA GLY A 119 0.24 -10.81 5.62
C GLY A 119 0.20 -9.54 6.47
N ARG A 120 0.46 -9.63 7.77
CA ARG A 120 0.42 -8.50 8.72
C ARG A 120 1.79 -7.82 8.85
N ALA A 121 1.76 -6.55 9.25
CA ALA A 121 2.92 -5.79 9.67
C ALA A 121 2.72 -5.27 11.09
N TRP A 122 3.80 -4.92 11.78
CA TRP A 122 3.76 -4.32 13.10
C TRP A 122 4.36 -2.91 13.08
N VAL A 123 4.12 -2.14 14.13
CA VAL A 123 4.40 -0.69 14.19
C VAL A 123 5.86 -0.36 13.84
N GLY A 124 6.84 -1.14 14.33
CA GLY A 124 8.26 -0.85 14.10
C GLY A 124 8.64 -0.73 12.62
N PRO A 125 8.48 -1.78 11.79
CA PRO A 125 8.70 -1.70 10.34
C PRO A 125 7.85 -0.64 9.64
N VAL A 126 6.59 -0.45 10.05
CA VAL A 126 5.69 0.53 9.45
C VAL A 126 6.22 1.96 9.65
N ILE A 127 6.60 2.33 10.88
CA ILE A 127 7.17 3.65 11.18
C ILE A 127 8.50 3.84 10.48
N ARG A 128 9.37 2.83 10.49
CA ARG A 128 10.64 2.90 9.76
C ARG A 128 10.43 3.14 8.27
N GLU A 129 9.50 2.43 7.65
CA GLU A 129 9.19 2.59 6.23
C GLU A 129 8.63 3.99 5.96
N TYR A 130 7.74 4.49 6.81
CA TYR A 130 7.18 5.84 6.71
C TYR A 130 8.29 6.91 6.76
N ILE A 131 9.14 6.87 7.79
CA ILE A 131 10.19 7.87 7.99
C ILE A 131 11.23 7.82 6.88
N LEU A 132 11.72 6.61 6.55
CA LEU A 132 12.79 6.45 5.57
C LEU A 132 12.35 6.83 4.16
N SER A 133 11.13 6.46 3.74
CA SER A 133 10.63 6.82 2.43
C SER A 133 10.49 8.34 2.27
N GLU A 134 9.99 9.05 3.27
CA GLU A 134 9.88 10.50 3.23
C GLU A 134 11.26 11.20 3.31
N ALA A 135 12.19 10.66 4.11
CA ALA A 135 13.56 11.18 4.14
C ALA A 135 14.27 11.02 2.78
N MET A 136 14.10 9.87 2.12
CA MET A 136 14.66 9.63 0.78
C MET A 136 14.05 10.58 -0.26
N ALA A 137 12.73 10.77 -0.24
CA ALA A 137 12.06 11.73 -1.11
C ALA A 137 12.57 13.16 -0.90
N ALA A 138 12.74 13.59 0.36
CA ALA A 138 13.29 14.90 0.70
C ALA A 138 14.75 15.10 0.23
N LEU A 139 15.52 14.03 0.10
CA LEU A 139 16.87 13.99 -0.46
C LEU A 139 16.89 13.93 -1.99
N GLY A 140 15.73 13.91 -2.66
CA GLY A 140 15.62 13.80 -4.11
C GLY A 140 15.89 12.40 -4.66
N VAL A 141 15.85 11.37 -3.82
CA VAL A 141 16.00 9.98 -4.25
C VAL A 141 14.62 9.42 -4.62
N PRO A 142 14.43 8.94 -5.86
CA PRO A 142 13.17 8.30 -6.26
C PRO A 142 12.82 7.14 -5.32
N THR A 143 11.66 7.19 -4.73
CA THR A 143 11.22 6.20 -3.73
C THR A 143 9.70 6.12 -3.66
N THR A 144 9.21 5.02 -3.12
CA THR A 144 7.80 4.92 -2.72
C THR A 144 7.52 5.88 -1.57
N ARG A 145 6.54 6.75 -1.72
CA ARG A 145 6.13 7.70 -0.67
C ARG A 145 5.16 7.03 0.31
N ALA A 146 5.11 7.52 1.54
CA ALA A 146 4.15 7.09 2.55
C ALA A 146 3.08 8.17 2.77
N LEU A 147 1.80 7.82 2.62
CA LEU A 147 0.68 8.73 2.83
C LEU A 147 0.19 8.69 4.28
N ALA A 148 0.06 7.50 4.84
CA ALA A 148 -0.40 7.32 6.22
C ALA A 148 0.19 6.07 6.87
N ALA A 149 0.26 6.10 8.19
CA ALA A 149 0.52 4.95 9.06
C ALA A 149 -0.62 4.83 10.07
N VAL A 150 -1.16 3.61 10.22
CA VAL A 150 -2.36 3.35 11.02
C VAL A 150 -2.17 2.11 11.87
N ARG A 151 -2.50 2.14 13.16
CA ARG A 151 -2.58 0.95 14.03
C ARG A 151 -3.79 0.12 13.67
N THR A 152 -3.69 -1.19 13.85
CA THR A 152 -4.78 -2.14 13.57
C THR A 152 -5.64 -2.45 14.79
N GLY A 153 -5.14 -2.18 16.00
CA GLY A 153 -5.74 -2.67 17.24
C GLY A 153 -5.47 -4.15 17.53
N GLU A 154 -4.72 -4.82 16.66
CA GLU A 154 -4.38 -6.24 16.76
C GLU A 154 -2.95 -6.44 17.26
N THR A 155 -2.69 -7.64 17.81
CA THR A 155 -1.35 -8.10 18.14
C THR A 155 -0.79 -8.97 17.01
N VAL A 156 0.37 -8.60 16.50
CA VAL A 156 1.12 -9.38 15.51
C VAL A 156 2.22 -10.15 16.20
N TRP A 157 2.17 -11.47 16.12
CA TRP A 157 3.14 -12.36 16.72
C TRP A 157 4.36 -12.56 15.79
N ARG A 158 5.56 -12.34 16.35
CA ARG A 158 6.85 -12.68 15.74
C ARG A 158 7.65 -13.48 16.79
N GLU A 159 8.87 -13.10 17.12
CA GLU A 159 9.59 -13.65 18.30
C GLU A 159 8.89 -13.27 19.61
N GLN A 160 8.20 -12.14 19.61
CA GLN A 160 7.38 -11.60 20.69
C GLN A 160 6.16 -10.87 20.15
N PRO A 161 5.16 -10.58 20.99
CA PRO A 161 3.97 -9.84 20.55
C PRO A 161 4.30 -8.38 20.27
N HIS A 162 3.78 -7.86 19.15
CA HIS A 162 3.92 -6.48 18.71
C HIS A 162 2.58 -5.87 18.33
N PRO A 163 2.36 -4.55 18.57
CA PRO A 163 1.18 -3.88 18.06
C PRO A 163 1.20 -3.84 16.53
N GLY A 164 0.11 -4.29 15.92
CA GLY A 164 -0.07 -4.34 14.48
C GLY A 164 -0.28 -2.96 13.86
N ALA A 165 0.18 -2.78 12.62
CA ALA A 165 -0.02 -1.57 11.84
C ALA A 165 -0.03 -1.83 10.34
N VAL A 166 -0.61 -0.87 9.59
CA VAL A 166 -0.62 -0.79 8.13
C VAL A 166 0.03 0.52 7.72
N VAL A 167 0.85 0.50 6.66
CA VAL A 167 1.32 1.70 5.99
C VAL A 167 0.69 1.80 4.61
N GLN A 168 0.17 2.98 4.29
CA GLN A 168 -0.28 3.29 2.95
C GLN A 168 0.90 3.78 2.13
N ARG A 169 1.25 3.03 1.09
CA ARG A 169 2.38 3.26 0.21
C ARG A 169 1.91 3.71 -1.17
N LEU A 170 2.66 4.66 -1.71
CA LEU A 170 2.39 5.20 -3.03
C LEU A 170 3.71 5.18 -3.83
N PRO A 171 3.90 4.17 -4.69
CA PRO A 171 4.99 4.18 -5.66
C PRO A 171 4.88 5.42 -6.55
N GLU A 172 5.96 6.17 -6.74
CA GLU A 172 5.99 7.34 -7.61
C GLU A 172 5.93 6.98 -9.09
N GLU A 173 6.41 5.79 -9.44
CA GLU A 173 6.13 5.13 -10.70
C GLU A 173 5.74 3.69 -10.40
N PRO A 174 4.67 3.17 -11.03
CA PRO A 174 4.32 1.78 -10.85
C PRO A 174 5.48 0.92 -11.37
N LEU A 175 5.92 -0.04 -10.55
CA LEU A 175 6.79 -1.11 -11.00
C LEU A 175 6.13 -1.74 -12.24
N GLY A 176 6.79 -1.67 -13.39
CA GLY A 176 6.23 -2.14 -14.67
C GLY A 176 5.51 -1.08 -15.51
N SER A 177 5.77 0.22 -15.30
CA SER A 177 5.19 1.29 -16.15
C SER A 177 5.59 1.17 -17.63
N GLU A 178 6.76 0.61 -17.94
CA GLU A 178 7.18 0.34 -19.31
C GLU A 178 6.40 -0.84 -19.92
N GLU A 179 6.08 -1.87 -19.16
CA GLU A 179 5.28 -3.01 -19.62
C GLU A 179 3.80 -2.65 -19.85
N ARG A 180 3.31 -1.57 -19.23
CA ARG A 180 1.95 -1.08 -19.43
C ARG A 180 1.78 -0.20 -20.67
N ARG A 181 2.87 0.22 -21.32
CA ARG A 181 2.85 1.09 -22.50
C ARG A 181 3.05 0.34 -23.81
N THR A 182 3.31 -0.93 -23.79
CA THR A 182 3.42 -1.84 -24.95
C THR A 182 2.29 -2.85 -24.98
#